data_81c07ea10011e2afe9f64a0d983215a0
#
_entry.id   81c07ea10011e2afe9f64a0d983215a0
#
_cell.length_a   1.000
_cell.length_b   1.000
_cell.length_c   1.000
_cell.angle_alpha   90.00
_cell.angle_beta   90.00
_cell.angle_gamma   90.00
#
_symmetry.space_group_name_H-M   'P 1'
#
loop_
_entity.id
_entity.type
_entity.pdbx_description
1 polymer ?
#
loop_
_entity_poly.entity_id
_entity_poly.type
_entity_poly.pdbx_seq_one_letter_code
_entity_poly.pdbx_strand_id
1 'polypeptide(L)'
;MNSETKNCQNCKTDFTIEPEDFAFYEKIKVPAPTFCVDCAHQRRFSFRNTHSFYKRKDAFTGKDILSIYSPDKNLVVIDQKDWWGDSWDPMDYARDYDFTQPFFQQWKEFRDTFPLQSLSNSKAVNSEYCNVALESLDSYLVSASWNCERVLYSDSVTAIKDSADIHVVSRSEFCYWDVSCADSYKLLYSQDSSTCADSYFLYDCKGCSNCFMSSNIRNKSYVFRNQQLSKEQYLEKIKEIDFGSREIIEHLKKEFSSLKEHAVHRFAHISNSYNSTGNDSSNIKNCKNCFNITDGAEDCKNVFWGGMNAKEMYNSGPGIGSGQLMYEVTDTGLNGNRNLFTSVVYGGLNIEYAFNCYNCAHVFGCIGLRNKKYCIFNKQYSKEEFEELVPKIKQHMMDMPYVDGAGLVYRYGEFFPSEFSPFCYNETVAQDYFPLTQEQAKQKSLSWKEKDTKGYVPTMNASELPDNIHDVTDE
;
A
#
# COMPACT_ATOMS: atom_id res chain seq x y z
N MET A 1 32.38 -1.25 -10.25
CA MET A 1 32.73 -1.06 -8.82
C MET A 1 32.66 -2.39 -8.12
N ASN A 2 33.39 -2.59 -7.01
CA ASN A 2 33.23 -3.78 -6.18
C ASN A 2 32.02 -3.61 -5.25
N SER A 3 31.52 -4.72 -4.67
CA SER A 3 30.52 -4.64 -3.60
C SER A 3 31.06 -3.84 -2.39
N GLU A 4 30.21 -3.10 -1.73
CA GLU A 4 30.53 -2.31 -0.54
C GLU A 4 29.58 -2.66 0.60
N THR A 5 30.11 -2.94 1.78
CA THR A 5 29.31 -3.12 2.99
C THR A 5 29.24 -1.81 3.76
N LYS A 6 28.02 -1.39 4.09
CA LYS A 6 27.74 -0.17 4.89
C LYS A 6 26.97 -0.53 6.16
N ASN A 7 27.16 0.25 7.18
CA ASN A 7 26.34 0.17 8.39
C ASN A 7 25.12 1.09 8.28
N CYS A 8 23.93 0.53 8.48
CA CYS A 8 22.67 1.27 8.39
C CYS A 8 22.61 2.37 9.45
N GLN A 9 22.36 3.62 9.07
CA GLN A 9 22.33 4.71 10.04
C GLN A 9 21.18 4.59 11.06
N ASN A 10 20.08 3.84 10.77
CA ASN A 10 18.96 3.63 11.70
C ASN A 10 19.16 2.40 12.60
N CYS A 11 19.17 1.19 12.02
CA CYS A 11 19.19 -0.05 12.83
C CYS A 11 20.61 -0.53 13.19
N LYS A 12 21.65 0.09 12.65
CA LYS A 12 23.07 -0.27 12.83
C LYS A 12 23.44 -1.66 12.30
N THR A 13 22.58 -2.30 11.55
CA THR A 13 22.88 -3.57 10.87
C THR A 13 23.66 -3.30 9.60
N ASP A 14 24.64 -4.14 9.30
CA ASP A 14 25.40 -4.08 8.06
C ASP A 14 24.54 -4.51 6.86
N PHE A 15 24.70 -3.82 5.74
CA PHE A 15 24.06 -4.19 4.48
C PHE A 15 25.03 -3.98 3.31
N THR A 16 24.87 -4.80 2.27
CA THR A 16 25.76 -4.78 1.12
C THR A 16 25.09 -4.09 -0.07
N ILE A 17 25.85 -3.24 -0.73
CA ILE A 17 25.53 -2.62 -2.01
C ILE A 17 26.32 -3.37 -3.07
N GLU A 18 25.61 -4.00 -3.99
CA GLU A 18 26.22 -4.81 -5.04
C GLU A 18 26.68 -3.95 -6.24
N PRO A 19 27.58 -4.47 -7.10
CA PRO A 19 28.04 -3.72 -8.26
C PRO A 19 26.92 -3.23 -9.19
N GLU A 20 25.88 -4.05 -9.38
CA GLU A 20 24.70 -3.65 -10.17
C GLU A 20 23.90 -2.51 -9.54
N ASP A 21 23.89 -2.41 -8.20
CA ASP A 21 23.22 -1.32 -7.49
C ASP A 21 23.94 0.01 -7.76
N PHE A 22 25.26 0.00 -7.72
CA PHE A 22 26.05 1.21 -8.07
C PHE A 22 25.80 1.64 -9.52
N ALA A 23 25.70 0.70 -10.46
CA ALA A 23 25.40 1.03 -11.85
C ALA A 23 24.00 1.68 -11.98
N PHE A 24 23.01 1.21 -11.20
CA PHE A 24 21.69 1.81 -11.17
C PHE A 24 21.72 3.23 -10.54
N TYR A 25 22.38 3.42 -9.39
CA TYR A 25 22.51 4.73 -8.75
C TYR A 25 23.23 5.76 -9.64
N GLU A 26 24.28 5.34 -10.34
CA GLU A 26 24.98 6.18 -11.32
C GLU A 26 24.05 6.59 -12.48
N LYS A 27 23.28 5.64 -13.01
CA LYS A 27 22.30 5.87 -14.09
C LYS A 27 21.25 6.91 -13.71
N ILE A 28 20.73 6.87 -12.50
CA ILE A 28 19.73 7.83 -12.01
C ILE A 28 20.36 9.09 -11.37
N LYS A 29 21.70 9.13 -11.25
CA LYS A 29 22.48 10.22 -10.63
C LYS A 29 22.10 10.47 -9.17
N VAL A 30 22.07 9.42 -8.38
CA VAL A 30 21.74 9.46 -6.95
C VAL A 30 22.87 8.82 -6.14
N PRO A 31 23.25 9.36 -4.98
CA PRO A 31 24.20 8.71 -4.07
C PRO A 31 23.72 7.35 -3.59
N ALA A 32 24.63 6.48 -3.25
CA ALA A 32 24.31 5.20 -2.63
C ALA A 32 23.64 5.40 -1.25
N PRO A 33 22.61 4.58 -0.89
CA PRO A 33 21.81 4.76 0.31
C PRO A 33 22.61 4.62 1.60
N THR A 34 22.12 5.26 2.67
CA THR A 34 22.65 5.15 4.03
C THR A 34 21.74 4.30 4.95
N PHE A 35 20.57 3.91 4.48
CA PHE A 35 19.66 3.00 5.15
C PHE A 35 19.66 1.63 4.48
N CYS A 36 19.57 0.56 5.27
CA CYS A 36 19.30 -0.77 4.73
C CYS A 36 17.87 -0.85 4.13
N VAL A 37 17.61 -1.88 3.36
CA VAL A 37 16.35 -2.09 2.63
C VAL A 37 15.15 -2.06 3.57
N ASP A 38 15.20 -2.75 4.71
CA ASP A 38 14.09 -2.83 5.67
C ASP A 38 13.78 -1.47 6.30
N CYS A 39 14.80 -0.73 6.72
CA CYS A 39 14.63 0.61 7.26
C CYS A 39 14.10 1.61 6.21
N ALA A 40 14.51 1.46 4.96
CA ALA A 40 14.00 2.25 3.85
C ALA A 40 12.53 1.90 3.55
N HIS A 41 12.14 0.61 3.58
CA HIS A 41 10.74 0.17 3.47
C HIS A 41 9.88 0.69 4.62
N GLN A 42 10.31 0.47 5.87
CA GLN A 42 9.60 0.98 7.06
C GLN A 42 9.32 2.48 6.95
N ARG A 43 10.30 3.26 6.50
CA ARG A 43 10.18 4.71 6.29
C ARG A 43 9.13 5.06 5.24
N ARG A 44 9.13 4.43 4.06
CA ARG A 44 8.14 4.66 3.01
C ARG A 44 6.75 4.20 3.40
N PHE A 45 6.63 3.05 4.05
CA PHE A 45 5.34 2.51 4.49
C PHE A 45 4.66 3.41 5.52
N SER A 46 5.41 4.22 6.27
CA SER A 46 4.85 5.21 7.18
C SER A 46 4.14 6.37 6.47
N PHE A 47 4.28 6.52 5.16
CA PHE A 47 3.57 7.53 4.36
C PHE A 47 2.26 7.03 3.75
N ARG A 48 1.83 5.82 4.09
CA ARG A 48 0.59 5.24 3.57
C ARG A 48 -0.35 4.82 4.70
N ASN A 49 -1.54 5.41 4.72
CA ASN A 49 -2.68 5.00 5.54
C ASN A 49 -3.78 4.46 4.62
N THR A 50 -4.22 3.23 4.84
CA THR A 50 -5.30 2.60 4.09
C THR A 50 -6.54 2.31 4.93
N HIS A 51 -6.43 2.27 6.26
CA HIS A 51 -7.47 1.73 7.15
C HIS A 51 -8.09 2.74 8.10
N SER A 52 -7.39 3.83 8.43
CA SER A 52 -7.87 4.76 9.46
C SER A 52 -8.60 5.93 8.85
N PHE A 53 -9.85 6.13 9.28
CA PHE A 53 -10.73 7.21 8.81
C PHE A 53 -11.19 8.08 9.97
N TYR A 54 -11.30 9.38 9.71
CA TYR A 54 -11.65 10.40 10.69
C TYR A 54 -12.70 11.36 10.14
N LYS A 55 -13.60 11.79 11.00
CA LYS A 55 -14.43 12.97 10.74
C LYS A 55 -13.62 14.22 11.14
N ARG A 56 -13.50 15.16 10.23
CA ARG A 56 -12.86 16.45 10.50
C ARG A 56 -13.53 17.57 9.73
N LYS A 57 -13.16 18.82 10.03
CA LYS A 57 -13.63 19.98 9.28
C LYS A 57 -12.79 20.19 8.02
N ASP A 58 -13.46 20.43 6.91
CA ASP A 58 -12.88 20.93 5.68
C ASP A 58 -12.29 22.33 5.91
N ALA A 59 -11.03 22.52 5.51
CA ALA A 59 -10.33 23.77 5.79
C ALA A 59 -10.85 24.98 4.98
N PHE A 60 -11.50 24.77 3.83
CA PHE A 60 -12.04 25.84 3.00
C PHE A 60 -13.49 26.17 3.33
N THR A 61 -14.30 25.16 3.59
CA THR A 61 -15.76 25.31 3.73
C THR A 61 -16.26 25.21 5.17
N GLY A 62 -15.46 24.65 6.08
CA GLY A 62 -15.87 24.36 7.47
C GLY A 62 -16.85 23.21 7.63
N LYS A 63 -17.25 22.53 6.55
CA LYS A 63 -18.16 21.38 6.57
C LYS A 63 -17.49 20.15 7.15
N ASP A 64 -18.27 19.21 7.65
CA ASP A 64 -17.76 17.90 8.06
C ASP A 64 -17.42 17.07 6.84
N ILE A 65 -16.22 16.51 6.83
CA ILE A 65 -15.69 15.62 5.80
C ILE A 65 -15.11 14.36 6.41
N LEU A 66 -15.08 13.28 5.62
CA LEU A 66 -14.30 12.09 5.93
C LEU A 66 -12.88 12.26 5.42
N SER A 67 -11.89 11.84 6.20
CA SER A 67 -10.49 12.02 5.86
C SER A 67 -9.64 10.87 6.41
N ILE A 68 -8.53 10.57 5.73
CA ILE A 68 -7.48 9.69 6.24
C ILE A 68 -6.53 10.38 7.23
N TYR A 69 -6.62 11.70 7.36
CA TYR A 69 -5.77 12.47 8.27
C TYR A 69 -6.49 12.73 9.59
N SER A 70 -5.88 12.30 10.70
CA SER A 70 -6.42 12.56 12.04
C SER A 70 -6.59 14.06 12.29
N PRO A 71 -7.67 14.48 12.95
CA PRO A 71 -7.85 15.88 13.37
C PRO A 71 -6.79 16.36 14.36
N ASP A 72 -6.08 15.46 15.03
CA ASP A 72 -4.97 15.78 15.95
C ASP A 72 -3.71 16.26 15.20
N LYS A 73 -3.64 16.01 13.89
CA LYS A 73 -2.56 16.52 13.04
C LYS A 73 -2.90 17.94 12.56
N ASN A 74 -2.00 18.86 12.80
CA ASN A 74 -2.14 20.25 12.31
C ASN A 74 -1.84 20.33 10.80
N LEU A 75 -2.78 19.82 9.99
CA LEU A 75 -2.72 19.79 8.53
C LEU A 75 -3.92 20.51 7.94
N VAL A 76 -3.69 21.22 6.84
CA VAL A 76 -4.75 21.82 6.02
C VAL A 76 -5.33 20.69 5.15
N VAL A 77 -6.58 20.30 5.39
CA VAL A 77 -7.22 19.22 4.62
C VAL A 77 -8.55 19.70 4.08
N ILE A 78 -8.79 19.45 2.82
CA ILE A 78 -10.01 19.84 2.12
C ILE A 78 -10.69 18.63 1.48
N ASP A 79 -11.97 18.75 1.21
CA ASP A 79 -12.74 17.71 0.53
C ASP A 79 -12.08 17.31 -0.81
N GLN A 80 -12.09 16.03 -1.12
CA GLN A 80 -11.49 15.53 -2.35
C GLN A 80 -12.09 16.19 -3.62
N LYS A 81 -13.40 16.50 -3.62
CA LYS A 81 -14.06 17.13 -4.78
C LYS A 81 -13.55 18.56 -4.96
N ASP A 82 -13.42 19.31 -3.85
CA ASP A 82 -12.91 20.67 -3.86
C ASP A 82 -11.42 20.69 -4.22
N TRP A 83 -10.66 19.69 -3.75
CA TRP A 83 -9.25 19.54 -4.10
C TRP A 83 -9.03 19.36 -5.61
N TRP A 84 -9.89 18.60 -6.28
CA TRP A 84 -9.86 18.43 -7.75
C TRP A 84 -10.57 19.53 -8.52
N GLY A 85 -11.30 20.41 -7.84
CA GLY A 85 -12.03 21.53 -8.43
C GLY A 85 -11.13 22.67 -8.89
N ASP A 86 -11.74 23.67 -9.54
CA ASP A 86 -11.08 24.85 -10.11
C ASP A 86 -11.14 26.08 -9.17
N SER A 87 -11.60 25.89 -7.92
CA SER A 87 -11.76 26.99 -6.96
C SER A 87 -10.45 27.47 -6.32
N TRP A 88 -9.35 26.77 -6.56
CA TRP A 88 -8.01 27.05 -6.04
C TRP A 88 -6.92 26.56 -7.01
N ASP A 89 -5.72 27.14 -6.94
CA ASP A 89 -4.55 26.69 -7.71
C ASP A 89 -3.40 26.31 -6.76
N PRO A 90 -2.84 25.09 -6.87
CA PRO A 90 -1.63 24.71 -6.15
C PRO A 90 -0.45 25.70 -6.32
N MET A 91 -0.44 26.46 -7.41
CA MET A 91 0.59 27.48 -7.69
C MET A 91 0.47 28.70 -6.77
N ASP A 92 -0.68 28.96 -6.16
CA ASP A 92 -0.86 30.07 -5.20
C ASP A 92 -0.07 29.85 -3.90
N TYR A 93 0.35 28.61 -3.65
CA TYR A 93 1.20 28.23 -2.52
C TYR A 93 2.69 28.18 -2.87
N ALA A 94 3.09 28.69 -4.03
CA ALA A 94 4.46 28.68 -4.51
C ALA A 94 5.42 29.39 -3.53
N ARG A 95 6.62 28.85 -3.37
CA ARG A 95 7.67 29.41 -2.50
C ARG A 95 9.00 29.50 -3.23
N ASP A 96 9.78 30.49 -2.86
CA ASP A 96 11.20 30.54 -3.24
C ASP A 96 11.99 29.53 -2.39
N TYR A 97 13.03 28.97 -3.01
CA TYR A 97 13.97 28.13 -2.28
C TYR A 97 14.91 28.97 -1.44
N ASP A 98 15.02 28.66 -0.15
CA ASP A 98 15.91 29.39 0.78
C ASP A 98 17.21 28.59 1.03
N PHE A 99 18.32 29.08 0.56
CA PHE A 99 19.64 28.47 0.78
C PHE A 99 20.18 28.64 2.21
N THR A 100 19.45 29.28 3.11
CA THR A 100 19.84 29.40 4.52
C THR A 100 19.27 28.32 5.44
N GLN A 101 18.38 27.45 4.90
CA GLN A 101 17.70 26.42 5.66
C GLN A 101 17.79 25.06 4.96
N PRO A 102 17.86 23.94 5.70
CA PRO A 102 17.85 22.61 5.10
C PRO A 102 16.61 22.37 4.22
N PHE A 103 16.79 21.72 3.07
CA PHE A 103 15.70 21.40 2.14
C PHE A 103 14.51 20.71 2.82
N PHE A 104 14.76 19.67 3.61
CA PHE A 104 13.69 18.90 4.24
C PHE A 104 12.90 19.72 5.26
N GLN A 105 13.54 20.65 5.97
CA GLN A 105 12.83 21.57 6.86
C GLN A 105 11.85 22.45 6.08
N GLN A 106 12.31 23.10 5.01
CA GLN A 106 11.48 23.93 4.13
C GLN A 106 10.34 23.13 3.51
N TRP A 107 10.62 21.91 3.08
CA TRP A 107 9.60 21.02 2.51
C TRP A 107 8.52 20.65 3.53
N LYS A 108 8.89 20.36 4.78
CA LYS A 108 7.95 20.11 5.86
C LYS A 108 7.06 21.32 6.13
N GLU A 109 7.63 22.49 6.26
CA GLU A 109 6.89 23.76 6.48
C GLU A 109 5.95 24.04 5.30
N PHE A 110 6.38 23.76 4.08
CA PHE A 110 5.54 23.86 2.89
C PHE A 110 4.36 22.89 2.95
N ARG A 111 4.60 21.61 3.21
CA ARG A 111 3.58 20.59 3.32
C ARG A 111 2.56 20.90 4.43
N ASP A 112 3.00 21.39 5.58
CA ASP A 112 2.13 21.66 6.72
C ASP A 112 1.14 22.80 6.47
N THR A 113 1.43 23.68 5.52
CA THR A 113 0.55 24.78 5.11
C THR A 113 -0.21 24.52 3.80
N PHE A 114 0.10 23.43 3.11
CA PHE A 114 -0.49 23.09 1.82
C PHE A 114 -1.78 22.28 1.97
N PRO A 115 -2.87 22.57 1.19
CA PRO A 115 -4.10 21.79 1.23
C PRO A 115 -3.90 20.37 0.73
N LEU A 116 -4.19 19.38 1.59
CA LEU A 116 -4.16 17.96 1.26
C LEU A 116 -5.58 17.47 0.96
N GLN A 117 -5.71 16.57 -0.01
CA GLN A 117 -7.00 15.93 -0.30
C GLN A 117 -7.43 14.98 0.83
N SER A 118 -8.68 15.02 1.21
CA SER A 118 -9.21 14.23 2.35
C SER A 118 -9.11 12.72 2.14
N LEU A 119 -9.39 12.24 0.93
CA LEU A 119 -9.34 10.85 0.47
C LEU A 119 -8.71 10.80 -0.93
N SER A 120 -8.30 9.61 -1.36
CA SER A 120 -7.76 9.38 -2.71
C SER A 120 -8.62 8.38 -3.48
N ASN A 121 -9.84 8.78 -3.86
CA ASN A 121 -10.76 7.96 -4.63
C ASN A 121 -10.98 8.53 -6.02
N SER A 122 -11.24 7.67 -7.01
CA SER A 122 -11.58 8.07 -8.37
C SER A 122 -12.71 7.23 -8.92
N LYS A 123 -13.76 7.88 -9.46
CA LYS A 123 -14.97 7.20 -9.99
C LYS A 123 -15.63 6.24 -8.97
N ALA A 124 -15.57 6.57 -7.70
CA ALA A 124 -16.23 5.81 -6.64
C ALA A 124 -17.66 6.35 -6.46
N VAL A 125 -18.65 5.47 -6.49
CA VAL A 125 -20.07 5.79 -6.36
C VAL A 125 -20.65 5.02 -5.17
N ASN A 126 -21.40 5.70 -4.27
CA ASN A 126 -21.92 5.14 -3.02
C ASN A 126 -20.83 4.38 -2.21
N SER A 127 -19.62 4.94 -2.15
CA SER A 127 -18.45 4.29 -1.57
C SER A 127 -17.64 5.29 -0.74
N GLU A 128 -18.34 6.07 0.11
CA GLU A 128 -17.77 7.21 0.85
C GLU A 128 -16.71 6.81 1.87
N TYR A 129 -16.82 5.64 2.49
CA TYR A 129 -15.89 5.12 3.49
C TYR A 129 -14.80 4.23 2.85
N CYS A 130 -14.36 4.59 1.63
CA CYS A 130 -13.27 3.91 0.95
C CYS A 130 -12.09 4.87 0.74
N ASN A 131 -10.88 4.31 0.59
CA ASN A 131 -9.69 5.11 0.26
C ASN A 131 -8.79 4.36 -0.72
N VAL A 132 -8.16 5.09 -1.64
CA VAL A 132 -7.44 4.51 -2.79
C VAL A 132 -8.35 3.54 -3.56
N ALA A 133 -9.61 3.93 -3.72
CA ALA A 133 -10.65 3.15 -4.39
C ALA A 133 -10.91 3.74 -5.78
N LEU A 134 -10.61 2.97 -6.81
CA LEU A 134 -10.79 3.35 -8.21
C LEU A 134 -11.92 2.52 -8.82
N GLU A 135 -12.88 3.20 -9.47
CA GLU A 135 -14.00 2.54 -10.16
C GLU A 135 -14.79 1.59 -9.22
N SER A 136 -15.05 2.03 -8.00
CA SER A 136 -15.78 1.24 -7.00
C SER A 136 -17.25 1.68 -6.91
N LEU A 137 -18.15 0.71 -6.78
CA LEU A 137 -19.60 0.91 -6.69
C LEU A 137 -20.15 0.21 -5.45
N ASP A 138 -21.00 0.92 -4.69
CA ASP A 138 -21.74 0.37 -3.54
C ASP A 138 -20.83 -0.39 -2.54
N SER A 139 -19.64 0.13 -2.29
CA SER A 139 -18.62 -0.52 -1.46
C SER A 139 -18.38 0.24 -0.15
N TYR A 140 -18.02 -0.48 0.93
CA TYR A 140 -17.88 0.10 2.25
C TYR A 140 -16.65 -0.44 2.99
N LEU A 141 -15.82 0.45 3.53
CA LEU A 141 -14.54 0.14 4.19
C LEU A 141 -13.64 -0.73 3.30
N VAL A 142 -13.47 -0.29 2.04
CA VAL A 142 -12.57 -0.93 1.07
C VAL A 142 -11.42 0.01 0.77
N SER A 143 -10.22 -0.53 0.77
CA SER A 143 -9.00 0.23 0.48
C SER A 143 -8.12 -0.46 -0.57
N ALA A 144 -7.28 0.34 -1.24
CA ALA A 144 -6.39 -0.15 -2.30
C ALA A 144 -7.14 -1.03 -3.33
N SER A 145 -8.24 -0.52 -3.87
CA SER A 145 -9.16 -1.29 -4.71
C SER A 145 -9.30 -0.73 -6.13
N TRP A 146 -9.55 -1.63 -7.07
CA TRP A 146 -9.86 -1.26 -8.45
C TRP A 146 -10.99 -2.11 -9.02
N ASN A 147 -12.00 -1.46 -9.64
CA ASN A 147 -13.13 -2.10 -10.31
C ASN A 147 -13.89 -3.08 -9.39
N CYS A 148 -14.35 -2.60 -8.25
CA CYS A 148 -15.07 -3.37 -7.24
C CYS A 148 -16.54 -2.97 -7.16
N GLU A 149 -17.43 -3.91 -6.92
CA GLU A 149 -18.87 -3.71 -6.84
C GLU A 149 -19.46 -4.50 -5.67
N ARG A 150 -20.13 -3.82 -4.73
CA ARG A 150 -20.72 -4.40 -3.51
C ARG A 150 -19.70 -5.20 -2.68
N VAL A 151 -18.56 -4.57 -2.42
CA VAL A 151 -17.48 -5.16 -1.61
C VAL A 151 -17.41 -4.47 -0.25
N LEU A 152 -17.24 -5.26 0.81
CA LEU A 152 -17.22 -4.77 2.18
C LEU A 152 -15.93 -5.20 2.90
N TYR A 153 -15.42 -4.34 3.78
CA TYR A 153 -14.33 -4.66 4.73
C TYR A 153 -13.11 -5.32 4.09
N SER A 154 -12.64 -4.81 2.97
CA SER A 154 -11.64 -5.50 2.14
C SER A 154 -10.47 -4.60 1.76
N ASP A 155 -9.29 -5.18 1.54
CA ASP A 155 -8.09 -4.46 1.17
C ASP A 155 -7.31 -5.15 0.04
N SER A 156 -6.66 -4.34 -0.81
CA SER A 156 -5.84 -4.81 -1.93
C SER A 156 -6.60 -5.72 -2.90
N VAL A 157 -7.76 -5.26 -3.36
CA VAL A 157 -8.69 -6.06 -4.16
C VAL A 157 -8.92 -5.47 -5.55
N THR A 158 -9.01 -6.35 -6.56
CA THR A 158 -9.18 -5.94 -7.97
C THR A 158 -10.21 -6.78 -8.69
N ALA A 159 -11.19 -6.14 -9.35
CA ALA A 159 -12.24 -6.78 -10.11
C ALA A 159 -13.03 -7.80 -9.25
N ILE A 160 -13.56 -7.33 -8.13
CA ILE A 160 -14.31 -8.13 -7.14
C ILE A 160 -15.77 -7.72 -7.14
N LYS A 161 -16.65 -8.70 -6.96
CA LYS A 161 -18.09 -8.47 -6.77
C LYS A 161 -18.65 -9.26 -5.58
N ASP A 162 -19.67 -8.67 -4.93
CA ASP A 162 -20.48 -9.34 -3.92
C ASP A 162 -19.66 -10.11 -2.87
N SER A 163 -18.63 -9.46 -2.31
CA SER A 163 -17.65 -10.12 -1.44
C SER A 163 -17.32 -9.30 -0.20
N ALA A 164 -16.88 -9.96 0.86
CA ALA A 164 -16.54 -9.29 2.11
C ALA A 164 -15.35 -9.94 2.84
N ASP A 165 -14.66 -9.14 3.70
CA ASP A 165 -13.55 -9.60 4.54
C ASP A 165 -12.44 -10.33 3.75
N ILE A 166 -12.03 -9.77 2.61
CA ILE A 166 -11.01 -10.38 1.75
C ILE A 166 -9.78 -9.50 1.62
N HIS A 167 -8.62 -10.15 1.48
CA HIS A 167 -7.32 -9.47 1.36
C HIS A 167 -6.48 -10.04 0.23
N VAL A 168 -5.95 -9.19 -0.66
CA VAL A 168 -5.17 -9.58 -1.85
C VAL A 168 -5.95 -10.57 -2.73
N VAL A 169 -7.19 -10.23 -3.09
CA VAL A 169 -8.04 -11.08 -3.95
C VAL A 169 -8.32 -10.37 -5.26
N SER A 170 -8.32 -11.12 -6.34
CA SER A 170 -8.56 -10.56 -7.67
C SER A 170 -9.50 -11.41 -8.54
N ARG A 171 -10.28 -10.74 -9.42
CA ARG A 171 -11.16 -11.35 -10.43
C ARG A 171 -12.05 -12.46 -9.86
N SER A 172 -12.73 -12.14 -8.77
CA SER A 172 -13.51 -13.13 -8.00
C SER A 172 -14.87 -12.58 -7.59
N GLU A 173 -15.80 -13.45 -7.31
CA GLU A 173 -17.18 -13.12 -6.97
C GLU A 173 -17.72 -14.05 -5.87
N PHE A 174 -18.53 -13.49 -4.96
CA PHE A 174 -19.10 -14.20 -3.81
C PHE A 174 -18.03 -14.82 -2.89
N CYS A 175 -16.95 -14.09 -2.65
CA CYS A 175 -15.86 -14.51 -1.77
C CYS A 175 -16.03 -13.96 -0.36
N TYR A 176 -15.66 -14.73 0.63
CA TYR A 176 -15.71 -14.32 2.02
C TYR A 176 -14.55 -14.91 2.82
N TRP A 177 -13.84 -14.03 3.54
CA TRP A 177 -12.74 -14.40 4.41
C TRP A 177 -11.59 -15.11 3.69
N ASP A 178 -11.28 -14.65 2.48
CA ASP A 178 -10.24 -15.21 1.62
C ASP A 178 -8.98 -14.32 1.60
N VAL A 179 -7.82 -14.96 1.53
CA VAL A 179 -6.52 -14.30 1.47
C VAL A 179 -5.70 -14.83 0.28
N SER A 180 -5.11 -13.93 -0.51
CA SER A 180 -4.27 -14.28 -1.66
C SER A 180 -4.95 -15.24 -2.65
N CYS A 181 -6.20 -14.97 -3.01
CA CYS A 181 -6.99 -15.78 -3.92
C CYS A 181 -7.27 -15.05 -5.25
N ALA A 182 -7.51 -15.80 -6.32
CA ALA A 182 -7.80 -15.23 -7.63
C ALA A 182 -8.72 -16.10 -8.50
N ASP A 183 -9.41 -15.44 -9.45
CA ASP A 183 -10.19 -16.12 -10.51
C ASP A 183 -11.21 -17.12 -9.95
N SER A 184 -11.85 -16.80 -8.84
CA SER A 184 -12.66 -17.76 -8.07
C SER A 184 -14.12 -17.31 -7.91
N TYR A 185 -15.00 -18.25 -7.71
CA TYR A 185 -16.45 -18.04 -7.53
C TYR A 185 -16.97 -18.81 -6.33
N LYS A 186 -17.64 -18.15 -5.39
CA LYS A 186 -18.12 -18.77 -4.14
C LYS A 186 -17.01 -19.54 -3.42
N LEU A 187 -15.90 -18.84 -3.18
CA LEU A 187 -14.79 -19.36 -2.38
C LEU A 187 -14.86 -18.72 -1.01
N LEU A 188 -14.85 -19.51 0.05
CA LEU A 188 -14.99 -19.02 1.41
C LEU A 188 -13.90 -19.58 2.32
N TYR A 189 -13.37 -18.73 3.21
CA TYR A 189 -12.37 -19.09 4.22
C TYR A 189 -11.10 -19.72 3.65
N SER A 190 -10.65 -19.30 2.50
CA SER A 190 -9.57 -19.94 1.76
C SER A 190 -8.33 -19.06 1.63
N GLN A 191 -7.20 -19.69 1.39
CA GLN A 191 -5.91 -19.00 1.23
C GLN A 191 -5.08 -19.59 0.10
N ASP A 192 -4.34 -18.73 -0.63
CA ASP A 192 -3.41 -19.11 -1.70
C ASP A 192 -4.04 -19.98 -2.79
N SER A 193 -5.33 -19.77 -3.06
CA SER A 193 -6.11 -20.62 -3.96
C SER A 193 -6.62 -19.85 -5.18
N SER A 194 -6.65 -20.52 -6.34
CA SER A 194 -7.06 -19.86 -7.57
C SER A 194 -7.88 -20.76 -8.49
N THR A 195 -8.75 -20.11 -9.29
CA THR A 195 -9.63 -20.80 -10.26
C THR A 195 -10.49 -21.88 -9.56
N CYS A 196 -10.96 -21.55 -8.36
CA CYS A 196 -11.78 -22.47 -7.55
C CYS A 196 -13.24 -22.00 -7.51
N ALA A 197 -14.18 -22.96 -7.41
CA ALA A 197 -15.59 -22.65 -7.34
C ALA A 197 -16.32 -23.49 -6.29
N ASP A 198 -17.38 -22.90 -5.68
CA ASP A 198 -18.27 -23.59 -4.72
C ASP A 198 -17.49 -24.38 -3.64
N SER A 199 -16.47 -23.75 -3.04
CA SER A 199 -15.51 -24.43 -2.18
C SER A 199 -15.25 -23.68 -0.89
N TYR A 200 -14.83 -24.38 0.16
CA TYR A 200 -14.67 -23.85 1.50
C TYR A 200 -13.38 -24.35 2.15
N PHE A 201 -12.64 -23.47 2.83
CA PHE A 201 -11.44 -23.82 3.59
C PHE A 201 -10.38 -24.53 2.74
N LEU A 202 -9.98 -23.89 1.64
CA LEU A 202 -8.95 -24.40 0.75
C LEU A 202 -7.59 -23.69 1.00
N TYR A 203 -6.51 -24.45 1.01
CA TYR A 203 -5.15 -23.94 1.09
C TYR A 203 -4.30 -24.44 -0.09
N ASP A 204 -3.65 -23.51 -0.81
CA ASP A 204 -2.84 -23.79 -2.01
C ASP A 204 -3.53 -24.76 -2.99
N CYS A 205 -4.77 -24.45 -3.36
CA CYS A 205 -5.56 -25.24 -4.31
C CYS A 205 -5.71 -24.50 -5.65
N LYS A 206 -5.79 -25.24 -6.75
CA LYS A 206 -5.98 -24.66 -8.07
C LYS A 206 -6.91 -25.47 -8.96
N GLY A 207 -7.86 -24.80 -9.62
CA GLY A 207 -8.79 -25.43 -10.57
C GLY A 207 -9.75 -26.41 -9.90
N CYS A 208 -10.16 -26.16 -8.66
CA CYS A 208 -10.98 -27.07 -7.87
C CYS A 208 -12.43 -26.59 -7.77
N SER A 209 -13.36 -27.53 -7.66
CA SER A 209 -14.77 -27.20 -7.47
C SER A 209 -15.44 -28.16 -6.48
N ASN A 210 -16.38 -27.63 -5.69
CA ASN A 210 -17.05 -28.43 -4.67
C ASN A 210 -16.05 -29.20 -3.79
N CYS A 211 -15.14 -28.46 -3.16
CA CYS A 211 -14.13 -29.00 -2.26
C CYS A 211 -14.25 -28.36 -0.88
N PHE A 212 -13.95 -29.13 0.15
CA PHE A 212 -14.06 -28.70 1.54
C PHE A 212 -12.84 -29.13 2.34
N MET A 213 -12.29 -28.21 3.18
CA MET A 213 -11.22 -28.44 4.13
C MET A 213 -10.05 -29.24 3.51
N SER A 214 -9.47 -28.70 2.44
CA SER A 214 -8.47 -29.42 1.64
C SER A 214 -7.29 -28.55 1.26
N SER A 215 -6.11 -29.15 1.13
CA SER A 215 -4.88 -28.48 0.81
C SER A 215 -4.12 -29.13 -0.36
N ASN A 216 -3.35 -28.31 -1.11
CA ASN A 216 -2.43 -28.73 -2.16
C ASN A 216 -3.04 -29.57 -3.29
N ILE A 217 -4.34 -29.46 -3.55
CA ILE A 217 -5.02 -30.21 -4.63
C ILE A 217 -5.12 -29.37 -5.91
N ARG A 218 -5.12 -30.06 -7.05
CA ARG A 218 -5.15 -29.46 -8.39
C ARG A 218 -6.18 -30.14 -9.28
N ASN A 219 -7.06 -29.35 -9.92
CA ASN A 219 -8.06 -29.80 -10.88
C ASN A 219 -8.92 -30.96 -10.34
N LYS A 220 -9.45 -30.79 -9.12
CA LYS A 220 -10.27 -31.80 -8.43
C LYS A 220 -11.66 -31.27 -8.14
N SER A 221 -12.59 -32.19 -8.06
CA SER A 221 -13.97 -31.91 -7.61
C SER A 221 -14.41 -32.95 -6.58
N TYR A 222 -15.30 -32.53 -5.67
CA TYR A 222 -15.86 -33.38 -4.62
C TYR A 222 -14.80 -33.97 -3.67
N VAL A 223 -13.84 -33.15 -3.26
CA VAL A 223 -12.84 -33.54 -2.26
C VAL A 223 -13.25 -33.00 -0.88
N PHE A 224 -13.27 -33.87 0.11
CA PHE A 224 -13.63 -33.54 1.48
C PHE A 224 -12.50 -33.99 2.42
N ARG A 225 -11.87 -33.04 3.12
CA ARG A 225 -10.69 -33.29 3.97
C ARG A 225 -9.60 -34.10 3.26
N ASN A 226 -9.21 -33.64 2.07
CA ASN A 226 -8.25 -34.28 1.17
C ASN A 226 -8.64 -35.71 0.69
N GLN A 227 -9.87 -36.14 0.90
CA GLN A 227 -10.39 -37.45 0.42
C GLN A 227 -11.30 -37.24 -0.77
N GLN A 228 -11.05 -37.97 -1.86
CA GLN A 228 -11.91 -37.96 -3.03
C GLN A 228 -13.20 -38.73 -2.73
N LEU A 229 -14.35 -38.10 -2.94
CA LEU A 229 -15.66 -38.67 -2.76
C LEU A 229 -16.43 -38.74 -4.10
N SER A 230 -17.54 -39.46 -4.13
CA SER A 230 -18.56 -39.26 -5.17
C SER A 230 -19.28 -37.92 -4.94
N LYS A 231 -19.95 -37.43 -5.97
CA LYS A 231 -20.76 -36.22 -5.88
C LYS A 231 -21.83 -36.34 -4.76
N GLU A 232 -22.51 -37.47 -4.71
CA GLU A 232 -23.58 -37.73 -3.76
C GLU A 232 -23.03 -37.73 -2.33
N GLN A 233 -21.96 -38.46 -2.09
CA GLN A 233 -21.29 -38.51 -0.78
C GLN A 233 -20.81 -37.15 -0.31
N TYR A 234 -20.24 -36.34 -1.23
CA TYR A 234 -19.80 -34.97 -0.91
C TYR A 234 -20.99 -34.11 -0.49
N LEU A 235 -22.07 -34.12 -1.27
CA LEU A 235 -23.27 -33.33 -0.99
C LEU A 235 -23.96 -33.72 0.33
N GLU A 236 -23.94 -34.99 0.69
CA GLU A 236 -24.43 -35.44 2.00
C GLU A 236 -23.60 -34.85 3.12
N LYS A 237 -22.24 -34.93 3.04
CA LYS A 237 -21.34 -34.42 4.08
C LYS A 237 -21.41 -32.91 4.24
N ILE A 238 -21.56 -32.15 3.15
CA ILE A 238 -21.68 -30.69 3.21
C ILE A 238 -22.99 -30.27 3.88
N LYS A 239 -24.09 -31.00 3.67
CA LYS A 239 -25.38 -30.72 4.33
C LYS A 239 -25.35 -30.90 5.85
N GLU A 240 -24.44 -31.72 6.37
CA GLU A 240 -24.27 -31.93 7.80
C GLU A 240 -23.61 -30.73 8.52
N ILE A 241 -23.00 -29.79 7.75
CA ILE A 241 -22.30 -28.63 8.30
C ILE A 241 -23.24 -27.44 8.34
N ASP A 242 -23.53 -26.97 9.53
CA ASP A 242 -24.28 -25.72 9.72
C ASP A 242 -23.36 -24.50 9.60
N PHE A 243 -23.26 -23.93 8.41
CA PHE A 243 -22.51 -22.72 8.16
C PHE A 243 -23.13 -21.47 8.80
N GLY A 244 -24.32 -21.56 9.36
CA GLY A 244 -24.96 -20.47 10.10
C GLY A 244 -24.53 -20.38 11.55
N SER A 245 -23.96 -21.44 12.14
CA SER A 245 -23.49 -21.46 13.52
C SER A 245 -22.09 -20.85 13.65
N ARG A 246 -21.97 -19.84 14.50
CA ARG A 246 -20.68 -19.20 14.83
C ARG A 246 -19.71 -20.18 15.49
N GLU A 247 -20.19 -21.02 16.40
CA GLU A 247 -19.37 -22.00 17.10
C GLU A 247 -18.76 -23.02 16.12
N ILE A 248 -19.57 -23.51 15.17
CA ILE A 248 -19.10 -24.42 14.11
C ILE A 248 -18.07 -23.73 13.23
N ILE A 249 -18.31 -22.49 12.77
CA ILE A 249 -17.33 -21.74 11.96
C ILE A 249 -16.02 -21.53 12.70
N GLU A 250 -16.05 -21.14 13.96
CA GLU A 250 -14.83 -20.96 14.77
C GLU A 250 -14.07 -22.28 14.98
N HIS A 251 -14.78 -23.38 15.11
CA HIS A 251 -14.17 -24.71 15.11
C HIS A 251 -13.48 -25.05 13.79
N LEU A 252 -14.17 -24.82 12.67
CA LEU A 252 -13.63 -25.04 11.33
C LEU A 252 -12.44 -24.15 11.01
N LYS A 253 -12.42 -22.89 11.46
CA LYS A 253 -11.26 -22.00 11.34
C LYS A 253 -10.03 -22.57 12.08
N LYS A 254 -10.20 -23.13 13.26
CA LYS A 254 -9.12 -23.80 13.99
C LYS A 254 -8.62 -25.06 13.27
N GLU A 255 -9.55 -25.88 12.76
CA GLU A 255 -9.21 -27.04 11.93
C GLU A 255 -8.44 -26.61 10.67
N PHE A 256 -8.88 -25.54 10.01
CA PHE A 256 -8.19 -24.98 8.84
C PHE A 256 -6.80 -24.45 9.16
N SER A 257 -6.60 -23.81 10.31
CA SER A 257 -5.27 -23.39 10.75
C SER A 257 -4.33 -24.58 10.92
N SER A 258 -4.82 -25.65 11.55
CA SER A 258 -4.05 -26.90 11.68
C SER A 258 -3.79 -27.56 10.32
N LEU A 259 -4.77 -27.56 9.41
CA LEU A 259 -4.57 -28.05 8.04
C LEU A 259 -3.44 -27.29 7.35
N LYS A 260 -3.40 -25.96 7.46
CA LYS A 260 -2.34 -25.14 6.87
C LYS A 260 -0.97 -25.47 7.45
N GLU A 261 -0.86 -25.59 8.77
CA GLU A 261 0.41 -25.92 9.44
C GLU A 261 1.03 -27.24 8.96
N HIS A 262 0.20 -28.22 8.62
CA HIS A 262 0.62 -29.56 8.16
C HIS A 262 0.66 -29.71 6.64
N ALA A 263 0.22 -28.72 5.89
CA ALA A 263 0.23 -28.75 4.44
C ALA A 263 1.65 -28.68 3.86
N VAL A 264 1.79 -29.04 2.59
CA VAL A 264 3.04 -28.80 1.87
C VAL A 264 3.15 -27.32 1.55
N HIS A 265 4.18 -26.66 2.07
CA HIS A 265 4.46 -25.25 1.80
C HIS A 265 5.44 -25.13 0.64
N ARG A 266 5.13 -24.22 -0.28
CA ARG A 266 6.09 -23.85 -1.34
C ARG A 266 7.15 -22.92 -0.75
N PHE A 267 8.36 -23.03 -1.27
CA PHE A 267 9.43 -22.08 -0.95
C PHE A 267 9.04 -20.63 -1.33
N ALA A 268 8.39 -20.46 -2.48
CA ALA A 268 7.86 -19.17 -2.93
C ALA A 268 6.74 -19.37 -3.96
N HIS A 269 5.78 -18.46 -3.99
CA HIS A 269 4.74 -18.38 -5.01
C HIS A 269 5.21 -17.48 -6.15
N ILE A 270 6.06 -18.00 -7.01
CA ILE A 270 6.56 -17.31 -8.21
C ILE A 270 6.15 -18.12 -9.44
N SER A 271 5.47 -17.49 -10.40
CA SER A 271 5.02 -18.15 -11.62
C SER A 271 5.40 -17.39 -12.90
N ASN A 272 5.59 -18.13 -14.00
CA ASN A 272 5.93 -17.56 -15.32
C ASN A 272 7.07 -16.55 -15.28
N SER A 273 8.12 -16.83 -14.50
CA SER A 273 9.17 -15.86 -14.20
C SER A 273 10.54 -16.40 -14.54
N TYR A 274 11.49 -15.50 -14.82
CA TYR A 274 12.86 -15.83 -15.17
C TYR A 274 13.84 -15.09 -14.27
N ASN A 275 14.84 -15.81 -13.74
CA ASN A 275 15.94 -15.26 -12.94
C ASN A 275 15.46 -14.28 -11.85
N SER A 276 14.43 -14.68 -11.08
CA SER A 276 13.78 -13.79 -10.13
C SER A 276 13.62 -14.43 -8.77
N THR A 277 13.64 -13.59 -7.72
CA THR A 277 13.44 -13.98 -6.32
C THR A 277 12.42 -13.07 -5.63
N GLY A 278 11.75 -13.59 -4.60
CA GLY A 278 10.71 -12.92 -3.84
C GLY A 278 9.55 -13.87 -3.52
N ASN A 279 8.36 -13.36 -3.41
CA ASN A 279 7.14 -14.16 -3.19
C ASN A 279 5.90 -13.48 -3.80
N ASP A 280 4.83 -14.26 -4.02
CA ASP A 280 3.53 -13.84 -4.55
C ASP A 280 3.66 -12.98 -5.82
N SER A 281 4.47 -13.46 -6.77
CA SER A 281 4.82 -12.70 -7.96
C SER A 281 4.66 -13.52 -9.24
N SER A 282 4.29 -12.85 -10.33
CA SER A 282 4.10 -13.49 -11.62
C SER A 282 4.59 -12.63 -12.80
N ASN A 283 5.02 -13.31 -13.89
CA ASN A 283 5.47 -12.67 -15.11
C ASN A 283 6.63 -11.68 -14.90
N ILE A 284 7.54 -11.97 -13.96
CA ILE A 284 8.68 -11.11 -13.65
C ILE A 284 9.99 -11.65 -14.22
N LYS A 285 10.90 -10.75 -14.62
CA LYS A 285 12.18 -11.08 -15.22
C LYS A 285 13.32 -10.29 -14.58
N ASN A 286 14.40 -10.97 -14.20
CA ASN A 286 15.57 -10.39 -13.53
C ASN A 286 15.19 -9.55 -12.29
N CYS A 287 14.15 -9.93 -11.57
CA CYS A 287 13.72 -9.23 -10.38
C CYS A 287 14.32 -9.87 -9.13
N LYS A 288 14.89 -9.08 -8.22
CA LYS A 288 15.50 -9.58 -7.00
C LYS A 288 14.77 -9.02 -5.77
N ASN A 289 14.39 -9.92 -4.87
CA ASN A 289 13.73 -9.55 -3.61
C ASN A 289 12.45 -8.73 -3.85
N CYS A 290 11.57 -9.24 -4.73
CA CYS A 290 10.33 -8.58 -5.14
C CYS A 290 9.11 -9.36 -4.60
N PHE A 291 8.15 -8.64 -4.00
CA PHE A 291 7.01 -9.23 -3.32
C PHE A 291 5.70 -8.62 -3.79
N ASN A 292 4.69 -9.45 -4.03
CA ASN A 292 3.38 -9.04 -4.53
C ASN A 292 3.47 -8.22 -5.83
N ILE A 293 4.24 -8.74 -6.80
CA ILE A 293 4.43 -8.12 -8.11
C ILE A 293 3.66 -8.92 -9.15
N THR A 294 2.71 -8.27 -9.81
CA THR A 294 1.86 -8.88 -10.82
C THR A 294 2.01 -8.18 -12.16
N ASP A 295 1.63 -8.88 -13.22
CA ASP A 295 1.48 -8.33 -14.58
C ASP A 295 2.75 -7.74 -15.21
N GLY A 296 3.88 -8.38 -14.95
CA GLY A 296 5.15 -8.08 -15.61
C GLY A 296 5.95 -6.98 -14.93
N ALA A 297 7.13 -7.38 -14.48
CA ALA A 297 8.17 -6.44 -14.07
C ALA A 297 9.52 -6.92 -14.57
N GLU A 298 10.41 -6.01 -14.94
CA GLU A 298 11.73 -6.32 -15.46
C GLU A 298 12.81 -5.48 -14.76
N ASP A 299 13.92 -6.14 -14.39
CA ASP A 299 15.11 -5.51 -13.81
C ASP A 299 14.79 -4.71 -12.53
N CYS A 300 13.91 -5.23 -11.68
CA CYS A 300 13.48 -4.60 -10.42
C CYS A 300 14.19 -5.22 -9.20
N LYS A 301 14.44 -4.43 -8.15
CA LYS A 301 15.07 -4.89 -6.92
C LYS A 301 14.46 -4.26 -5.68
N ASN A 302 14.15 -5.09 -4.66
CA ASN A 302 13.54 -4.64 -3.40
C ASN A 302 12.24 -3.84 -3.65
N VAL A 303 11.31 -4.41 -4.41
CA VAL A 303 10.01 -3.80 -4.71
C VAL A 303 8.92 -4.56 -3.99
N PHE A 304 8.00 -3.82 -3.39
CA PHE A 304 6.91 -4.36 -2.60
C PHE A 304 5.56 -3.79 -3.05
N TRP A 305 4.60 -4.65 -3.36
CA TRP A 305 3.29 -4.30 -3.88
C TRP A 305 3.34 -3.39 -5.11
N GLY A 306 3.40 -4.02 -6.26
CA GLY A 306 3.45 -3.28 -7.51
C GLY A 306 3.45 -4.18 -8.73
N GLY A 307 3.91 -3.65 -9.84
CA GLY A 307 3.99 -4.39 -11.10
C GLY A 307 3.39 -3.60 -12.26
N MET A 308 2.53 -4.24 -13.06
CA MET A 308 1.90 -3.63 -14.23
C MET A 308 2.91 -3.07 -15.23
N ASN A 309 3.87 -3.91 -15.68
CA ASN A 309 4.96 -3.53 -16.58
C ASN A 309 5.99 -2.54 -16.00
N ALA A 310 6.27 -2.65 -14.72
CA ALA A 310 7.32 -1.89 -14.07
C ALA A 310 8.72 -2.28 -14.61
N LYS A 311 9.60 -1.30 -14.78
CA LYS A 311 10.96 -1.56 -15.26
C LYS A 311 12.00 -0.72 -14.52
N GLU A 312 13.12 -1.36 -14.17
CA GLU A 312 14.23 -0.69 -13.49
C GLU A 312 13.76 0.11 -12.26
N MET A 313 13.16 -0.59 -11.33
CA MET A 313 12.58 -0.04 -10.12
C MET A 313 13.31 -0.58 -8.91
N TYR A 314 13.88 0.29 -8.07
CA TYR A 314 14.65 -0.12 -6.90
C TYR A 314 14.09 0.50 -5.62
N ASN A 315 14.10 -0.29 -4.52
CA ASN A 315 13.71 0.16 -3.19
C ASN A 315 12.37 0.92 -3.21
N SER A 316 11.32 0.33 -3.71
CA SER A 316 10.05 1.02 -3.98
C SER A 316 8.85 0.23 -3.47
N GLY A 317 7.77 0.91 -3.16
CA GLY A 317 6.52 0.36 -2.63
C GLY A 317 6.12 0.93 -1.28
N PRO A 318 4.89 0.65 -0.83
CA PRO A 318 3.83 -0.07 -1.52
C PRO A 318 3.09 0.79 -2.58
N GLY A 319 2.23 0.13 -3.37
CA GLY A 319 1.34 0.84 -4.30
C GLY A 319 2.02 1.34 -5.57
N ILE A 320 2.88 0.52 -6.19
CA ILE A 320 3.61 0.90 -7.39
C ILE A 320 2.85 0.42 -8.64
N GLY A 321 2.53 1.35 -9.53
CA GLY A 321 1.98 1.07 -10.85
C GLY A 321 3.06 0.90 -11.92
N SER A 322 2.67 1.09 -13.19
CA SER A 322 3.60 1.07 -14.32
C SER A 322 4.58 2.24 -14.28
N GLY A 323 5.79 2.00 -14.72
CA GLY A 323 6.81 3.05 -14.84
C GLY A 323 8.22 2.52 -14.99
N GLN A 324 9.15 3.42 -15.25
CA GLN A 324 10.56 3.09 -15.45
C GLN A 324 11.48 4.03 -14.67
N LEU A 325 12.64 3.50 -14.24
CA LEU A 325 13.67 4.27 -13.52
C LEU A 325 13.13 4.90 -12.24
N MET A 326 12.47 4.12 -11.39
CA MET A 326 11.93 4.61 -10.12
C MET A 326 12.80 4.19 -8.94
N TYR A 327 12.96 5.10 -8.00
CA TYR A 327 13.77 4.85 -6.80
C TYR A 327 13.17 5.52 -5.57
N GLU A 328 13.05 4.77 -4.47
CA GLU A 328 12.50 5.27 -3.20
C GLU A 328 11.13 5.94 -3.42
N VAL A 329 10.17 5.21 -4.01
CA VAL A 329 8.82 5.75 -4.28
C VAL A 329 7.75 4.92 -3.58
N THR A 330 6.63 5.56 -3.24
CA THR A 330 5.43 4.92 -2.69
C THR A 330 4.18 5.53 -3.32
N ASP A 331 3.11 4.74 -3.51
CA ASP A 331 1.88 5.17 -4.20
C ASP A 331 2.15 5.91 -5.51
N THR A 332 3.09 5.40 -6.30
CA THR A 332 3.56 6.07 -7.50
C THR A 332 3.46 5.12 -8.70
N GLY A 333 3.01 5.65 -9.84
CA GLY A 333 2.89 4.82 -11.04
C GLY A 333 2.11 5.47 -12.18
N LEU A 334 1.48 4.63 -13.01
CA LEU A 334 0.73 5.01 -14.22
C LEU A 334 1.59 5.81 -15.21
N ASN A 335 2.57 5.10 -15.83
CA ASN A 335 3.46 5.63 -16.88
C ASN A 335 4.47 6.70 -16.43
N GLY A 336 4.89 6.65 -15.16
CA GLY A 336 5.97 7.51 -14.68
C GLY A 336 7.34 7.12 -15.27
N ASN A 337 8.20 8.11 -15.49
CA ASN A 337 9.59 7.88 -15.88
C ASN A 337 10.54 8.76 -15.04
N ARG A 338 11.48 8.11 -14.39
CA ARG A 338 12.46 8.74 -13.51
C ARG A 338 11.79 9.55 -12.38
N ASN A 339 10.95 8.88 -11.60
CA ASN A 339 10.40 9.43 -10.37
C ASN A 339 11.24 8.94 -9.18
N LEU A 340 11.78 9.87 -8.40
CA LEU A 340 12.70 9.60 -7.30
C LEU A 340 12.18 10.26 -6.02
N PHE A 341 12.16 9.54 -4.91
CA PHE A 341 11.76 10.07 -3.60
C PHE A 341 10.34 10.66 -3.62
N THR A 342 9.38 9.94 -4.18
CA THR A 342 8.02 10.45 -4.36
C THR A 342 6.99 9.67 -3.58
N SER A 343 5.92 10.35 -3.19
CA SER A 343 4.74 9.73 -2.61
C SER A 343 3.47 10.29 -3.28
N VAL A 344 2.58 9.40 -3.71
CA VAL A 344 1.34 9.73 -4.43
C VAL A 344 1.62 10.54 -5.71
N VAL A 345 2.40 9.96 -6.62
CA VAL A 345 2.70 10.60 -7.93
C VAL A 345 2.22 9.70 -9.06
N TYR A 346 1.26 10.20 -9.84
CA TYR A 346 0.70 9.47 -10.98
C TYR A 346 1.06 10.16 -12.31
N GLY A 347 1.64 9.38 -13.23
CA GLY A 347 2.29 9.90 -14.41
C GLY A 347 3.60 10.59 -14.04
N GLY A 348 4.13 11.37 -14.96
CA GLY A 348 5.26 12.25 -14.69
C GLY A 348 6.59 11.82 -15.30
N LEU A 349 7.41 12.83 -15.53
CA LEU A 349 8.73 12.70 -16.13
C LEU A 349 9.75 13.54 -15.33
N ASN A 350 10.81 12.89 -14.84
CA ASN A 350 11.85 13.57 -14.04
C ASN A 350 11.29 14.29 -12.80
N ILE A 351 10.67 13.54 -11.92
CA ILE A 351 10.05 14.03 -10.69
C ILE A 351 10.94 13.68 -9.50
N GLU A 352 11.29 14.66 -8.67
CA GLU A 352 12.07 14.43 -7.45
C GLU A 352 11.43 15.11 -6.23
N TYR A 353 11.32 14.41 -5.10
CA TYR A 353 10.77 14.90 -3.83
C TYR A 353 9.36 15.48 -3.95
N ALA A 354 8.50 14.83 -4.71
CA ALA A 354 7.13 15.28 -4.91
C ALA A 354 6.11 14.49 -4.08
N PHE A 355 5.04 15.17 -3.71
CA PHE A 355 3.92 14.61 -2.96
C PHE A 355 2.59 15.04 -3.60
N ASN A 356 1.65 14.09 -3.84
CA ASN A 356 0.35 14.35 -4.47
C ASN A 356 0.43 15.06 -5.83
N CYS A 357 1.35 14.69 -6.71
CA CYS A 357 1.52 15.32 -8.02
C CYS A 357 1.03 14.44 -9.18
N TYR A 358 0.40 15.06 -10.18
CA TYR A 358 -0.26 14.35 -11.29
C TYR A 358 0.15 14.90 -12.65
N ASN A 359 0.63 14.03 -13.54
CA ASN A 359 1.03 14.37 -14.92
C ASN A 359 2.01 15.55 -15.04
N CYS A 360 2.94 15.65 -14.12
CA CYS A 360 3.93 16.72 -14.09
C CYS A 360 5.23 16.32 -14.81
N ALA A 361 6.05 17.29 -15.20
CA ALA A 361 7.37 17.02 -15.76
C ALA A 361 8.41 17.98 -15.19
N HIS A 362 9.59 17.45 -14.85
CA HIS A 362 10.69 18.28 -14.32
C HIS A 362 10.24 19.10 -13.11
N VAL A 363 9.90 18.43 -12.01
CA VAL A 363 9.52 19.09 -10.77
C VAL A 363 10.38 18.61 -9.60
N PHE A 364 10.67 19.52 -8.66
CA PHE A 364 11.50 19.25 -7.50
C PHE A 364 10.89 19.85 -6.23
N GLY A 365 10.64 19.05 -5.20
CA GLY A 365 10.09 19.49 -3.92
C GLY A 365 8.63 19.95 -3.97
N CYS A 366 7.86 19.57 -4.99
CA CYS A 366 6.52 20.09 -5.24
C CYS A 366 5.42 19.26 -4.56
N ILE A 367 4.29 19.91 -4.27
CA ILE A 367 3.12 19.28 -3.63
C ILE A 367 1.86 19.66 -4.40
N GLY A 368 1.00 18.68 -4.69
CA GLY A 368 -0.34 18.88 -5.25
C GLY A 368 -0.40 19.38 -6.69
N LEU A 369 0.70 19.45 -7.41
CA LEU A 369 0.73 19.99 -8.78
C LEU A 369 0.03 19.07 -9.78
N ARG A 370 -0.65 19.69 -10.74
CA ARG A 370 -1.36 19.01 -11.83
C ARG A 370 -0.96 19.59 -13.18
N ASN A 371 -0.47 18.74 -14.10
CA ASN A 371 -0.10 19.12 -15.47
C ASN A 371 0.89 20.30 -15.58
N LYS A 372 1.80 20.41 -14.61
CA LYS A 372 2.82 21.49 -14.56
C LYS A 372 4.22 20.97 -14.92
N LYS A 373 5.09 21.87 -15.29
CA LYS A 373 6.48 21.55 -15.62
C LYS A 373 7.44 22.66 -15.17
N TYR A 374 8.69 22.26 -14.92
CA TYR A 374 9.76 23.14 -14.46
C TYR A 374 9.40 23.90 -13.18
N CYS A 375 8.94 23.18 -12.15
CA CYS A 375 8.56 23.78 -10.87
C CYS A 375 9.46 23.32 -9.74
N ILE A 376 9.81 24.25 -8.84
CA ILE A 376 10.48 23.99 -7.57
C ILE A 376 9.62 24.62 -6.46
N PHE A 377 9.23 23.86 -5.42
CA PHE A 377 8.29 24.30 -4.38
C PHE A 377 7.06 25.03 -4.96
N ASN A 378 6.45 24.42 -5.97
CA ASN A 378 5.31 24.92 -6.74
C ASN A 378 5.53 26.25 -7.50
N LYS A 379 6.69 26.87 -7.42
CA LYS A 379 7.05 28.03 -8.23
C LYS A 379 7.55 27.56 -9.60
N GLN A 380 6.99 28.11 -10.66
CA GLN A 380 7.38 27.79 -12.04
C GLN A 380 8.56 28.64 -12.49
N TYR A 381 9.49 28.01 -13.20
CA TYR A 381 10.69 28.59 -13.77
C TYR A 381 10.76 28.38 -15.27
N SER A 382 11.63 29.07 -15.97
CA SER A 382 12.04 28.66 -17.31
C SER A 382 12.79 27.32 -17.25
N LYS A 383 12.94 26.66 -18.37
CA LYS A 383 13.70 25.41 -18.46
C LYS A 383 15.15 25.63 -18.00
N GLU A 384 15.76 26.69 -18.49
CA GLU A 384 17.16 27.07 -18.23
C GLU A 384 17.39 27.35 -16.74
N GLU A 385 16.51 28.14 -16.12
CA GLU A 385 16.57 28.44 -14.68
C GLU A 385 16.40 27.17 -13.84
N PHE A 386 15.46 26.28 -14.21
CA PHE A 386 15.26 25.01 -13.51
C PHE A 386 16.50 24.11 -13.61
N GLU A 387 17.08 23.97 -14.80
CA GLU A 387 18.27 23.15 -15.05
C GLU A 387 19.53 23.72 -14.34
N GLU A 388 19.60 25.01 -14.09
CA GLU A 388 20.66 25.67 -13.30
C GLU A 388 20.43 25.52 -11.79
N LEU A 389 19.18 25.70 -11.32
CA LEU A 389 18.86 25.77 -9.88
C LEU A 389 18.84 24.40 -9.21
N VAL A 390 18.27 23.36 -9.86
CA VAL A 390 18.16 22.01 -9.26
C VAL A 390 19.52 21.41 -8.86
N PRO A 391 20.59 21.48 -9.66
CA PRO A 391 21.92 21.04 -9.22
C PRO A 391 22.44 21.79 -7.99
N LYS A 392 22.19 23.10 -7.90
CA LYS A 392 22.61 23.92 -6.73
C LYS A 392 21.83 23.47 -5.47
N ILE A 393 20.54 23.19 -5.60
CA ILE A 393 19.72 22.67 -4.48
C ILE A 393 20.24 21.29 -4.03
N LYS A 394 20.54 20.39 -4.96
CA LYS A 394 21.10 19.07 -4.64
C LYS A 394 22.43 19.19 -3.88
N GLN A 395 23.31 20.08 -4.33
CA GLN A 395 24.56 20.35 -3.62
C GLN A 395 24.29 20.91 -2.23
N HIS A 396 23.37 21.88 -2.12
CA HIS A 396 22.97 22.45 -0.82
C HIS A 396 22.41 21.39 0.14
N MET A 397 21.63 20.41 -0.35
CA MET A 397 21.17 19.28 0.47
C MET A 397 22.32 18.40 0.96
N MET A 398 23.43 18.32 0.24
CA MET A 398 24.63 17.60 0.67
C MET A 398 25.40 18.39 1.73
N ASP A 399 25.49 19.71 1.56
CA ASP A 399 26.28 20.62 2.41
C ASP A 399 25.55 21.00 3.70
N MET A 400 24.21 21.11 3.63
CA MET A 400 23.33 21.45 4.76
C MET A 400 22.25 20.35 4.94
N PRO A 401 22.61 19.18 5.48
CA PRO A 401 21.67 18.09 5.68
C PRO A 401 20.65 18.43 6.78
N TYR A 402 19.49 17.77 6.69
CA TYR A 402 18.52 17.76 7.77
C TYR A 402 18.85 16.65 8.78
N VAL A 403 18.67 16.91 10.06
CA VAL A 403 18.79 15.91 11.13
C VAL A 403 17.45 15.82 11.84
N ASP A 404 16.87 14.62 11.88
CA ASP A 404 15.58 14.38 12.51
C ASP A 404 15.68 14.28 14.06
N GLY A 405 14.53 14.18 14.72
CA GLY A 405 14.44 14.07 16.17
C GLY A 405 15.10 12.81 16.77
N ALA A 406 15.39 11.80 15.96
CA ALA A 406 16.15 10.60 16.35
C ALA A 406 17.65 10.69 16.04
N GLY A 407 18.12 11.79 15.47
CA GLY A 407 19.53 12.03 15.10
C GLY A 407 19.92 11.40 13.75
N LEU A 408 18.98 10.99 12.92
CA LEU A 408 19.26 10.46 11.59
C LEU A 408 19.47 11.61 10.60
N VAL A 409 20.42 11.43 9.67
CA VAL A 409 20.88 12.47 8.77
C VAL A 409 20.33 12.26 7.36
N TYR A 410 19.67 13.28 6.82
CA TYR A 410 19.05 13.24 5.50
C TYR A 410 19.72 14.23 4.55
N ARG A 411 20.24 13.69 3.45
CA ARG A 411 20.88 14.42 2.34
C ARG A 411 20.14 14.15 1.04
N TYR A 412 20.56 14.77 -0.03
CA TYR A 412 20.11 14.35 -1.37
C TYR A 412 20.41 12.86 -1.58
N GLY A 413 19.42 12.11 -2.04
CA GLY A 413 19.49 10.66 -2.18
C GLY A 413 18.72 9.88 -1.12
N GLU A 414 18.21 10.53 -0.07
CA GLU A 414 17.37 9.92 0.95
C GLU A 414 15.90 10.33 0.77
N PHE A 415 14.98 9.37 0.98
CA PHE A 415 13.55 9.65 1.04
C PHE A 415 13.20 10.56 2.24
N PHE A 416 11.99 11.07 2.29
CA PHE A 416 11.50 11.91 3.38
C PHE A 416 11.69 11.27 4.76
N PRO A 417 12.08 12.02 5.79
CA PRO A 417 12.12 11.57 7.18
C PRO A 417 10.78 10.98 7.63
N SER A 418 10.78 9.89 8.40
CA SER A 418 9.54 9.26 8.89
C SER A 418 8.69 10.18 9.75
N GLU A 419 9.31 11.11 10.49
CA GLU A 419 8.59 12.13 11.29
C GLU A 419 7.80 13.13 10.43
N PHE A 420 8.05 13.17 9.11
CA PHE A 420 7.29 13.99 8.17
C PHE A 420 6.02 13.28 7.68
N SER A 421 5.82 12.03 8.06
CA SER A 421 4.57 11.36 7.72
C SER A 421 3.37 12.18 8.19
N PRO A 422 2.37 12.39 7.33
CA PRO A 422 1.13 13.05 7.73
C PRO A 422 0.27 12.19 8.68
N PHE A 423 0.70 10.96 8.96
CA PHE A 423 0.01 9.96 9.78
C PHE A 423 0.77 9.69 11.09
N CYS A 424 0.08 9.14 12.08
CA CYS A 424 0.73 8.47 13.20
C CYS A 424 1.19 7.08 12.78
N TYR A 425 2.28 6.57 13.36
CA TYR A 425 2.87 5.31 12.92
C TYR A 425 1.89 4.13 12.93
N ASN A 426 1.11 4.01 13.99
CA ASN A 426 0.09 2.94 14.14
C ASN A 426 -1.16 3.10 13.26
N GLU A 427 -1.24 4.15 12.44
CA GLU A 427 -2.27 4.33 11.43
C GLU A 427 -1.81 3.86 10.04
N THR A 428 -0.55 3.49 9.90
CA THR A 428 0.10 3.29 8.60
C THR A 428 0.40 1.82 8.32
N VAL A 429 0.58 1.51 7.04
CA VAL A 429 1.05 0.20 6.58
C VAL A 429 2.38 -0.21 7.23
N ALA A 430 3.20 0.76 7.69
CA ALA A 430 4.40 0.43 8.45
C ALA A 430 4.11 -0.34 9.73
N GLN A 431 2.99 -0.11 10.40
CA GLN A 431 2.61 -0.87 11.59
C GLN A 431 2.27 -2.33 11.28
N ASP A 432 1.72 -2.60 10.09
CA ASP A 432 1.33 -3.95 9.69
C ASP A 432 2.56 -4.84 9.42
N TYR A 433 3.61 -4.27 8.82
CA TYR A 433 4.82 -5.01 8.41
C TYR A 433 6.00 -4.87 9.36
N PHE A 434 6.09 -3.76 10.08
CA PHE A 434 7.15 -3.44 11.04
C PHE A 434 6.54 -2.96 12.35
N PRO A 435 5.80 -3.83 13.06
CA PRO A 435 5.04 -3.44 14.24
C PRO A 435 5.94 -2.88 15.35
N LEU A 436 5.50 -1.77 15.93
CA LEU A 436 6.13 -1.13 17.07
C LEU A 436 5.12 -1.01 18.21
N THR A 437 5.62 -1.01 19.45
CA THR A 437 4.83 -0.52 20.58
C THR A 437 4.84 1.01 20.60
N GLN A 438 3.94 1.61 21.36
CA GLN A 438 3.90 3.06 21.54
C GLN A 438 5.23 3.61 22.09
N GLU A 439 5.84 2.91 23.04
CA GLU A 439 7.12 3.27 23.63
C GLU A 439 8.26 3.23 22.62
N GLN A 440 8.29 2.19 21.77
CA GLN A 440 9.27 2.07 20.68
C GLN A 440 9.10 3.16 19.63
N ALA A 441 7.85 3.48 19.25
CA ALA A 441 7.56 4.57 18.34
C ALA A 441 8.03 5.92 18.90
N LYS A 442 7.75 6.19 20.18
CA LYS A 442 8.19 7.40 20.87
C LYS A 442 9.72 7.52 20.93
N GLN A 443 10.44 6.41 21.20
CA GLN A 443 11.91 6.40 21.18
C GLN A 443 12.51 6.75 19.83
N LYS A 444 11.77 6.46 18.74
CA LYS A 444 12.13 6.79 17.37
C LYS A 444 11.57 8.15 16.89
N SER A 445 11.06 8.97 17.79
CA SER A 445 10.41 10.25 17.49
C SER A 445 9.22 10.15 16.51
N LEU A 446 8.56 8.99 16.46
CA LEU A 446 7.38 8.75 15.64
C LEU A 446 6.11 9.07 16.44
N SER A 447 5.16 9.74 15.81
CA SER A 447 3.87 10.03 16.43
C SER A 447 3.00 8.77 16.53
N TRP A 448 2.20 8.70 17.58
CA TRP A 448 1.31 7.59 17.89
C TRP A 448 -0.12 8.10 18.10
N LYS A 449 -1.10 7.44 17.51
CA LYS A 449 -2.51 7.76 17.71
C LYS A 449 -3.02 6.97 18.91
N GLU A 450 -3.49 7.70 19.92
CA GLU A 450 -4.22 7.08 21.03
C GLU A 450 -5.57 6.57 20.54
N LYS A 451 -6.03 5.45 21.15
CA LYS A 451 -7.37 4.93 20.82
C LYS A 451 -8.42 5.97 21.21
N ASP A 452 -9.31 6.27 20.29
CA ASP A 452 -10.44 7.13 20.56
C ASP A 452 -11.36 6.46 21.60
N THR A 453 -11.46 7.08 22.77
CA THR A 453 -12.36 6.61 23.85
C THR A 453 -13.82 7.00 23.61
N LYS A 454 -14.12 7.74 22.54
CA LYS A 454 -15.48 8.13 22.14
C LYS A 454 -16.17 7.02 21.34
N GLY A 455 -16.06 5.79 21.83
CA GLY A 455 -16.85 4.69 21.31
C GLY A 455 -18.32 4.85 21.73
N TYR A 456 -19.25 4.54 20.84
CA TYR A 456 -20.58 4.15 21.27
C TYR A 456 -20.46 3.04 22.31
N VAL A 457 -21.31 3.09 23.32
CA VAL A 457 -21.42 1.97 24.28
C VAL A 457 -22.17 0.85 23.54
N PRO A 458 -21.57 -0.32 23.35
CA PRO A 458 -22.29 -1.43 22.73
C PRO A 458 -23.58 -1.70 23.51
N THR A 459 -24.69 -1.83 22.84
CA THR A 459 -25.96 -2.18 23.46
C THR A 459 -26.03 -3.66 23.85
N MET A 460 -25.16 -4.48 23.24
CA MET A 460 -25.06 -5.91 23.46
C MET A 460 -23.59 -6.37 23.30
N ASN A 461 -23.12 -7.26 24.12
CA ASN A 461 -21.81 -7.89 23.94
C ASN A 461 -21.86 -8.97 22.86
N ALA A 462 -20.75 -9.22 22.17
CA ALA A 462 -20.67 -10.27 21.17
C ALA A 462 -21.00 -11.68 21.71
N SER A 463 -20.81 -11.91 23.00
CA SER A 463 -21.16 -13.17 23.67
C SER A 463 -22.67 -13.36 23.92
N GLU A 464 -23.44 -12.30 23.81
CA GLU A 464 -24.90 -12.29 24.01
C GLU A 464 -25.66 -12.49 22.69
N LEU A 465 -24.96 -12.40 21.54
CA LEU A 465 -25.54 -12.68 20.24
C LEU A 465 -25.88 -14.17 20.09
N PRO A 466 -27.01 -14.49 19.45
CA PRO A 466 -27.35 -15.87 19.10
C PRO A 466 -26.18 -16.57 18.37
N ASP A 467 -26.00 -17.87 18.59
CA ASP A 467 -24.97 -18.64 17.87
C ASP A 467 -25.27 -18.72 16.38
N ASN A 468 -26.53 -18.99 16.04
CA ASN A 468 -26.93 -19.17 14.65
C ASN A 468 -27.47 -17.88 14.03
N ILE A 469 -27.01 -17.56 12.82
CA ILE A 469 -27.43 -16.36 12.08
C ILE A 469 -28.96 -16.34 11.84
N HIS A 470 -29.60 -17.49 11.73
CA HIS A 470 -31.06 -17.59 11.55
C HIS A 470 -31.85 -17.16 12.78
N ASP A 471 -31.20 -17.12 13.96
CA ASP A 471 -31.83 -16.69 15.22
C ASP A 471 -31.60 -15.20 15.50
N VAL A 472 -30.83 -14.50 14.64
CA VAL A 472 -30.61 -13.06 14.73
C VAL A 472 -31.83 -12.34 14.14
N THR A 473 -32.41 -11.43 14.90
CA THR A 473 -33.52 -10.57 14.47
C THR A 473 -33.04 -9.16 14.20
N ASP A 474 -33.76 -8.44 13.36
CA ASP A 474 -33.48 -7.02 13.03
C ASP A 474 -33.97 -6.04 14.14
N GLU A 475 -34.35 -6.52 15.31
CA GLU A 475 -34.84 -5.71 16.44
C GLU A 475 -33.74 -5.32 17.44
#